data_09ca15dee29e06d73aa32ea820557b8a
#
_entry.id   09ca15dee29e06d73aa32ea820557b8a
#
_cell.length_a   1.000
_cell.length_b   1.000
_cell.length_c   1.000
_cell.angle_alpha   90.00
_cell.angle_beta   90.00
_cell.angle_gamma   90.00
#
_symmetry.space_group_name_H-M   'P 1'
#
loop_
_entity.id
_entity.type
_entity.pdbx_description
1 polymer ?
#
loop_
_entity_poly.entity_id
_entity_poly.type
_entity_poly.pdbx_seq_one_letter_code
_entity_poly.pdbx_strand_id
1 'polypeptide(L)'
;GTFYAFVAPHFVKKSSPLACVTGVFNGILVTGDMLGDAMFYGQGAGKLATASAVAADVIDCAVHKNKRRSIGWGDGSKNLVRSLDTFASNWYIRVQGADAADKLVQAFPNSKVLGPVQAEEAAVLTDVLTTAEMNEKKAQLGNVLGCMRLL
;
A
#
# COMPACT_ATOMS: atom_id res chain seq x y z
N GLY A 1 5.65 12.88 16.88
CA GLY A 1 5.40 12.77 15.44
C GLY A 1 4.02 12.22 15.13
N THR A 2 3.59 12.33 13.89
CA THR A 2 2.33 11.75 13.40
C THR A 2 2.64 10.73 12.30
N PHE A 3 1.72 9.82 12.04
CA PHE A 3 1.89 8.78 11.01
C PHE A 3 0.57 8.51 10.27
N TYR A 4 0.68 7.79 9.16
CA TYR A 4 -0.46 7.24 8.43
C TYR A 4 -0.52 5.73 8.66
N ALA A 5 -1.74 5.20 8.80
CA ALA A 5 -1.99 3.76 8.86
C ALA A 5 -3.24 3.43 8.05
N PHE A 6 -3.09 2.60 7.03
CA PHE A 6 -4.21 2.22 6.17
C PHE A 6 -3.93 0.90 5.43
N VAL A 7 -4.98 0.31 4.90
CA VAL A 7 -4.93 -0.87 4.04
C VAL A 7 -5.52 -0.51 2.69
N ALA A 8 -4.77 -0.71 1.62
CA ALA A 8 -5.22 -0.46 0.27
C ALA A 8 -4.41 -1.30 -0.74
N PRO A 9 -4.98 -1.63 -1.92
CA PRO A 9 -4.21 -2.19 -3.01
C PRO A 9 -3.22 -1.16 -3.56
N HIS A 10 -2.00 -1.64 -3.87
CA HIS A 10 -0.94 -0.82 -4.44
C HIS A 10 -0.29 -1.52 -5.63
N PHE A 11 0.11 -0.74 -6.63
CA PHE A 11 1.12 -1.20 -7.57
C PHE A 11 2.51 -1.03 -6.96
N VAL A 12 3.31 -2.07 -7.03
CA VAL A 12 4.72 -2.03 -6.63
C VAL A 12 5.62 -2.14 -7.86
N LYS A 13 6.75 -1.46 -7.83
CA LYS A 13 7.75 -1.58 -8.89
C LYS A 13 8.29 -3.02 -8.93
N LYS A 14 8.59 -3.53 -10.12
CA LYS A 14 9.21 -4.87 -10.26
C LYS A 14 10.54 -5.01 -9.54
N SER A 15 11.24 -3.89 -9.31
CA SER A 15 12.49 -3.83 -8.55
C SER A 15 12.28 -3.85 -7.03
N SER A 16 11.04 -3.67 -6.55
CA SER A 16 10.76 -3.73 -5.11
C SER A 16 10.88 -5.16 -4.60
N PRO A 17 11.48 -5.39 -3.42
CA PRO A 17 11.47 -6.70 -2.77
C PRO A 17 10.05 -7.27 -2.58
N LEU A 18 9.05 -6.42 -2.39
CA LEU A 18 7.64 -6.83 -2.26
C LEU A 18 7.07 -7.46 -3.54
N ALA A 19 7.66 -7.20 -4.71
CA ALA A 19 7.17 -7.75 -5.97
C ALA A 19 7.34 -9.27 -6.10
N CYS A 20 8.21 -9.88 -5.29
CA CYS A 20 8.41 -11.33 -5.27
C CYS A 20 7.48 -12.07 -4.30
N VAL A 21 6.67 -11.33 -3.50
CA VAL A 21 5.75 -11.93 -2.53
C VAL A 21 4.52 -12.48 -3.25
N THR A 22 4.36 -13.80 -3.26
CA THR A 22 3.27 -14.47 -3.98
C THR A 22 2.68 -15.62 -3.18
N GLY A 23 1.45 -16.02 -3.51
CA GLY A 23 0.80 -17.19 -2.93
C GLY A 23 0.56 -17.05 -1.42
N VAL A 24 1.07 -18.00 -0.64
CA VAL A 24 0.90 -18.06 0.82
C VAL A 24 1.97 -17.26 1.58
N PHE A 25 2.90 -16.64 0.86
CA PHE A 25 3.96 -15.85 1.48
C PHE A 25 3.49 -14.45 1.83
N ASN A 26 4.07 -13.90 2.88
CA ASN A 26 3.92 -12.52 3.31
C ASN A 26 5.29 -11.85 3.34
N GLY A 27 5.29 -10.55 3.10
CA GLY A 27 6.48 -9.71 3.22
C GLY A 27 6.19 -8.48 4.07
N ILE A 28 7.08 -8.18 5.00
CA ILE A 28 7.07 -6.92 5.75
C ILE A 28 8.33 -6.18 5.35
N LEU A 29 8.15 -5.12 4.58
CA LEU A 29 9.25 -4.22 4.20
C LEU A 29 9.32 -3.07 5.20
N VAL A 30 10.49 -2.89 5.79
CA VAL A 30 10.80 -1.79 6.70
C VAL A 30 11.87 -0.93 6.05
N THR A 31 11.58 0.33 5.85
CA THR A 31 12.56 1.30 5.33
C THR A 31 12.99 2.23 6.46
N GLY A 32 14.26 2.22 6.78
CA GLY A 32 14.85 3.08 7.80
C GLY A 32 15.91 4.01 7.20
N ASP A 33 16.12 5.16 7.83
CA ASP A 33 17.09 6.16 7.39
C ASP A 33 18.55 5.68 7.41
N MET A 34 18.92 4.87 8.40
CA MET A 34 20.27 4.33 8.57
C MET A 34 20.44 2.94 7.97
N LEU A 35 19.40 2.11 8.04
CA LEU A 35 19.45 0.72 7.58
C LEU A 35 19.12 0.57 6.10
N GLY A 36 18.36 1.52 5.52
CA GLY A 36 17.74 1.35 4.22
C GLY A 36 16.58 0.34 4.29
N ASP A 37 16.43 -0.47 3.27
CA ASP A 37 15.37 -1.45 3.16
C ASP A 37 15.76 -2.78 3.81
N ALA A 38 14.93 -3.24 4.75
CA ALA A 38 14.99 -4.58 5.33
C ALA A 38 13.66 -5.28 5.12
N MET A 39 13.68 -6.54 4.72
CA MET A 39 12.46 -7.30 4.45
C MET A 39 12.44 -8.60 5.27
N PHE A 40 11.33 -8.80 5.98
CA PHE A 40 10.98 -10.07 6.58
C PHE A 40 10.04 -10.80 5.64
N TYR A 41 10.39 -12.03 5.27
CA TYR A 41 9.65 -12.80 4.28
C TYR A 41 9.45 -14.22 4.78
N GLY A 42 8.23 -14.73 4.68
CA GLY A 42 7.90 -16.08 5.13
C GLY A 42 6.45 -16.46 4.87
N GLN A 43 6.14 -17.72 5.15
CA GLN A 43 4.75 -18.19 5.10
C GLN A 43 3.99 -17.67 6.31
N GLY A 44 3.05 -16.76 6.11
CA GLY A 44 2.17 -16.24 7.18
C GLY A 44 0.87 -17.03 7.32
N ALA A 45 0.49 -17.78 6.30
CA ALA A 45 -0.70 -18.61 6.28
C ALA A 45 -0.34 -20.10 6.14
N GLY A 46 -1.22 -20.94 6.66
CA GLY A 46 -1.09 -22.39 6.58
C GLY A 46 -1.00 -23.06 7.95
N LYS A 47 -1.55 -24.26 8.03
CA LYS A 47 -1.70 -25.03 9.27
C LYS A 47 -0.37 -25.19 10.03
N LEU A 48 0.69 -25.59 9.34
CA LEU A 48 1.99 -25.86 9.96
C LEU A 48 2.71 -24.58 10.37
N ALA A 49 2.69 -23.55 9.53
CA ALA A 49 3.32 -22.25 9.83
C ALA A 49 2.69 -21.61 11.08
N THR A 50 1.36 -21.60 11.15
CA THR A 50 0.63 -21.08 12.31
C THR A 50 0.89 -21.91 13.57
N ALA A 51 0.85 -23.25 13.47
CA ALA A 51 1.12 -24.12 14.61
C ALA A 51 2.55 -23.96 15.14
N SER A 52 3.54 -23.78 14.26
CA SER A 52 4.93 -23.53 14.66
C SER A 52 5.08 -22.22 15.42
N ALA A 53 4.44 -21.14 14.96
CA ALA A 53 4.48 -19.84 15.63
C ALA A 53 3.84 -19.92 17.04
N VAL A 54 2.65 -20.52 17.14
CA VAL A 54 1.97 -20.71 18.44
C VAL A 54 2.82 -21.55 19.40
N ALA A 55 3.40 -22.65 18.92
CA ALA A 55 4.27 -23.48 19.73
C ALA A 55 5.52 -22.73 20.23
N ALA A 56 6.13 -21.92 19.36
CA ALA A 56 7.27 -21.09 19.74
C ALA A 56 6.91 -20.08 20.84
N ASP A 57 5.77 -19.41 20.72
CA ASP A 57 5.29 -18.46 21.74
C ASP A 57 4.98 -19.15 23.08
N VAL A 58 4.37 -20.34 23.05
CA VAL A 58 4.11 -21.14 24.27
C VAL A 58 5.43 -21.53 24.96
N ILE A 59 6.43 -21.99 24.20
CA ILE A 59 7.74 -22.33 24.72
C ILE A 59 8.43 -21.08 25.31
N ASP A 60 8.40 -19.94 24.60
CA ASP A 60 8.99 -18.70 25.10
C ASP A 60 8.34 -18.25 26.43
N CYS A 61 7.01 -18.31 26.49
CA CYS A 61 6.26 -18.02 27.72
C CYS A 61 6.64 -18.96 28.87
N ALA A 62 6.79 -20.27 28.60
CA ALA A 62 7.17 -21.26 29.61
C ALA A 62 8.60 -21.04 30.15
N VAL A 63 9.54 -20.74 29.27
CA VAL A 63 10.95 -20.46 29.61
C VAL A 63 11.09 -19.15 30.37
N HIS A 64 10.33 -18.14 30.00
CA HIS A 64 10.44 -16.77 30.54
C HIS A 64 9.30 -16.38 31.46
N LYS A 65 8.59 -17.35 32.07
CA LYS A 65 7.39 -17.14 32.90
C LYS A 65 7.53 -16.07 34.00
N ASN A 66 8.74 -15.86 34.51
CA ASN A 66 9.02 -14.89 35.58
C ASN A 66 9.62 -13.57 35.04
N LYS A 67 9.73 -13.38 33.73
CA LYS A 67 10.30 -12.17 33.12
C LYS A 67 9.21 -11.45 32.35
N ARG A 68 8.77 -10.30 32.87
CA ARG A 68 7.95 -9.38 32.06
C ARG A 68 8.82 -8.73 30.99
N ARG A 69 8.54 -8.98 29.75
CA ARG A 69 9.07 -8.20 28.63
C ARG A 69 8.20 -6.94 28.50
N SER A 70 8.76 -5.77 28.85
CA SER A 70 8.13 -4.51 28.48
C SER A 70 8.35 -4.31 26.99
N ILE A 71 7.28 -4.17 26.23
CA ILE A 71 7.33 -3.83 24.79
C ILE A 71 7.37 -2.33 24.57
N GLY A 72 7.56 -1.54 25.63
CA GLY A 72 7.75 -0.10 25.52
C GLY A 72 6.50 0.68 25.13
N TRP A 73 5.28 0.11 25.31
CA TRP A 73 4.07 0.87 25.12
C TRP A 73 4.03 2.06 26.08
N GLY A 74 3.88 3.24 25.52
CA GLY A 74 3.58 4.47 26.27
C GLY A 74 2.08 4.77 26.28
N ASP A 75 1.72 5.85 26.94
CA ASP A 75 0.35 6.36 26.91
C ASP A 75 0.00 6.79 25.48
N GLY A 76 -1.19 6.41 25.03
CA GLY A 76 -1.70 6.82 23.74
C GLY A 76 -1.99 8.33 23.74
N SER A 77 -1.65 9.01 22.67
CA SER A 77 -2.06 10.39 22.47
C SER A 77 -3.10 10.53 21.35
N LYS A 78 -3.97 11.53 21.46
CA LYS A 78 -4.95 11.82 20.42
C LYS A 78 -4.26 12.41 19.19
N ASN A 79 -4.81 12.15 18.01
CA ASN A 79 -4.36 12.73 16.72
C ASN A 79 -2.95 12.30 16.25
N LEU A 80 -2.47 11.12 16.66
CA LEU A 80 -1.23 10.55 16.12
C LEU A 80 -1.41 10.08 14.68
N VAL A 81 -2.55 9.48 14.37
CA VAL A 81 -2.87 9.00 13.02
C VAL A 81 -3.48 10.15 12.22
N ARG A 82 -2.83 10.48 11.10
CA ARG A 82 -3.32 11.51 10.18
C ARG A 82 -4.44 10.97 9.30
N SER A 83 -5.35 11.88 8.86
CA SER A 83 -6.37 11.52 7.88
C SER A 83 -5.73 11.05 6.58
N LEU A 84 -6.24 9.95 6.03
CA LEU A 84 -5.82 9.42 4.74
C LEU A 84 -6.02 10.44 3.59
N ASP A 85 -6.96 11.36 3.73
CA ASP A 85 -7.23 12.39 2.73
C ASP A 85 -6.01 13.26 2.43
N THR A 86 -5.12 13.42 3.43
CA THR A 86 -3.88 14.18 3.30
C THR A 86 -2.67 13.36 2.85
N PHE A 87 -2.84 12.04 2.68
CA PHE A 87 -1.76 11.19 2.20
C PHE A 87 -1.56 11.36 0.70
N ALA A 88 -0.35 11.73 0.30
CA ALA A 88 0.02 12.00 -1.08
C ALA A 88 0.81 10.83 -1.69
N SER A 89 0.47 10.46 -2.91
CA SER A 89 1.15 9.40 -3.68
C SER A 89 0.94 9.60 -5.18
N ASN A 90 1.71 8.90 -6.01
CA ASN A 90 1.35 8.73 -7.41
C ASN A 90 0.22 7.71 -7.54
N TRP A 91 -0.56 7.83 -8.60
CA TRP A 91 -1.71 6.97 -8.84
C TRP A 91 -1.70 6.42 -10.26
N TYR A 92 -2.19 5.21 -10.39
CA TYR A 92 -2.65 4.64 -11.65
C TYR A 92 -4.15 4.78 -11.70
N ILE A 93 -4.68 5.32 -12.79
CA ILE A 93 -6.12 5.36 -13.04
C ILE A 93 -6.42 4.91 -14.47
N ARG A 94 -7.45 4.08 -14.62
CA ARG A 94 -7.94 3.55 -15.89
C ARG A 94 -9.42 3.87 -16.04
N VAL A 95 -9.78 4.39 -17.21
CA VAL A 95 -11.13 4.85 -17.56
C VAL A 95 -11.55 4.22 -18.87
N GLN A 96 -12.83 3.94 -19.01
CA GLN A 96 -13.45 3.45 -20.24
C GLN A 96 -14.32 4.52 -20.91
N GLY A 97 -14.26 4.59 -22.22
CA GLY A 97 -15.05 5.47 -23.08
C GLY A 97 -14.26 5.95 -24.28
N ALA A 98 -14.95 6.29 -25.36
CA ALA A 98 -14.32 6.78 -26.59
C ALA A 98 -13.51 8.08 -26.37
N ASP A 99 -13.88 8.87 -25.37
CA ASP A 99 -13.23 10.12 -24.95
C ASP A 99 -12.35 9.97 -23.69
N ALA A 100 -12.07 8.73 -23.26
CA ALA A 100 -11.35 8.43 -22.01
C ALA A 100 -9.96 9.08 -21.99
N ALA A 101 -9.22 9.03 -23.11
CA ALA A 101 -7.88 9.62 -23.20
C ALA A 101 -7.91 11.14 -23.01
N ASP A 102 -8.83 11.82 -23.68
CA ASP A 102 -8.97 13.28 -23.59
C ASP A 102 -9.37 13.74 -22.19
N LYS A 103 -10.31 13.03 -21.56
CA LYS A 103 -10.71 13.29 -20.18
C LYS A 103 -9.55 13.12 -19.19
N LEU A 104 -8.74 12.07 -19.37
CA LEU A 104 -7.58 11.85 -18.52
C LEU A 104 -6.51 12.92 -18.69
N VAL A 105 -6.21 13.33 -19.92
CA VAL A 105 -5.25 14.43 -20.20
C VAL A 105 -5.75 15.75 -19.61
N GLN A 106 -7.04 16.03 -19.72
CA GLN A 106 -7.63 17.24 -19.13
C GLN A 106 -7.59 17.23 -17.60
N ALA A 107 -7.92 16.10 -16.98
CA ALA A 107 -7.92 15.97 -15.52
C ALA A 107 -6.50 15.92 -14.93
N PHE A 108 -5.54 15.37 -15.67
CA PHE A 108 -4.16 15.14 -15.23
C PHE A 108 -3.13 15.60 -16.28
N PRO A 109 -2.99 16.91 -16.51
CA PRO A 109 -2.21 17.44 -17.64
C PRO A 109 -0.71 17.10 -17.61
N ASN A 110 -0.14 16.87 -16.43
CA ASN A 110 1.27 16.51 -16.27
C ASN A 110 1.51 15.00 -16.11
N SER A 111 0.49 14.18 -16.38
CA SER A 111 0.55 12.76 -16.16
C SER A 111 1.10 12.01 -17.36
N LYS A 112 1.72 10.86 -17.08
CA LYS A 112 2.19 9.95 -18.12
C LYS A 112 1.01 9.12 -18.64
N VAL A 113 0.57 9.40 -19.85
CA VAL A 113 -0.42 8.57 -20.55
C VAL A 113 0.21 7.21 -20.86
N LEU A 114 -0.47 6.16 -20.49
CA LEU A 114 -0.12 4.79 -20.86
C LEU A 114 -0.84 4.44 -22.16
N GLY A 115 -0.16 3.70 -23.03
CA GLY A 115 -0.74 3.28 -24.31
C GLY A 115 -2.06 2.51 -24.11
N PRO A 116 -2.83 2.31 -25.19
CA PRO A 116 -4.14 1.68 -25.12
C PRO A 116 -4.02 0.28 -24.48
N VAL A 117 -4.82 0.07 -23.44
CA VAL A 117 -4.87 -1.22 -22.74
C VAL A 117 -5.83 -2.17 -23.47
N GLN A 118 -6.96 -1.61 -23.95
CA GLN A 118 -7.96 -2.27 -24.80
C GLN A 118 -8.68 -1.19 -25.62
N ALA A 119 -9.56 -1.61 -26.56
CA ALA A 119 -10.39 -0.69 -27.31
C ALA A 119 -11.26 0.15 -26.35
N GLU A 120 -11.30 1.46 -26.59
CA GLU A 120 -12.05 2.43 -25.78
C GLU A 120 -11.63 2.52 -24.30
N GLU A 121 -10.40 2.18 -23.98
CA GLU A 121 -9.83 2.36 -22.64
C GLU A 121 -8.59 3.23 -22.69
N ALA A 122 -8.41 4.05 -21.67
CA ALA A 122 -7.20 4.82 -21.45
C ALA A 122 -6.77 4.77 -19.98
N ALA A 123 -5.47 4.89 -19.76
CA ALA A 123 -4.90 4.91 -18.42
C ALA A 123 -3.77 5.92 -18.32
N VAL A 124 -3.57 6.46 -17.12
CA VAL A 124 -2.44 7.35 -16.81
C VAL A 124 -1.78 6.97 -15.49
N LEU A 125 -0.51 7.33 -15.39
CA LEU A 125 0.20 7.47 -14.13
C LEU A 125 0.28 8.94 -13.79
N THR A 126 -0.32 9.33 -12.66
CA THR A 126 -0.41 10.73 -12.26
C THR A 126 0.87 11.21 -11.57
N ASP A 127 1.03 12.53 -11.49
CA ASP A 127 1.90 13.14 -10.51
C ASP A 127 1.42 12.84 -9.09
N VAL A 128 2.19 13.28 -8.09
CA VAL A 128 1.83 13.11 -6.68
C VAL A 128 0.58 13.93 -6.37
N LEU A 129 -0.47 13.25 -5.92
CA LEU A 129 -1.74 13.83 -5.50
C LEU A 129 -2.13 13.28 -4.13
N THR A 130 -2.75 14.11 -3.32
CA THR A 130 -3.39 13.66 -2.08
C THR A 130 -4.60 12.76 -2.40
N THR A 131 -5.03 12.00 -1.43
CA THR A 131 -6.23 11.16 -1.59
C THR A 131 -7.47 12.01 -1.86
N ALA A 132 -7.60 13.17 -1.22
CA ALA A 132 -8.72 14.09 -1.43
C ALA A 132 -8.75 14.59 -2.88
N GLU A 133 -7.63 15.13 -3.38
CA GLU A 133 -7.52 15.62 -4.77
C GLU A 133 -7.81 14.51 -5.79
N MET A 134 -7.31 13.30 -5.53
CA MET A 134 -7.58 12.16 -6.41
C MET A 134 -9.07 11.77 -6.43
N ASN A 135 -9.73 11.79 -5.27
CA ASN A 135 -11.15 11.49 -5.18
C ASN A 135 -12.01 12.54 -5.91
N GLU A 136 -11.67 13.82 -5.80
CA GLU A 136 -12.35 14.91 -6.53
C GLU A 136 -12.23 14.73 -8.04
N LYS A 137 -11.01 14.51 -8.53
CA LYS A 137 -10.75 14.30 -9.97
C LYS A 137 -11.42 13.02 -10.48
N LYS A 138 -11.36 11.93 -9.71
CA LYS A 138 -12.00 10.66 -10.04
C LYS A 138 -13.52 10.81 -10.20
N ALA A 139 -14.17 11.61 -9.37
CA ALA A 139 -15.61 11.85 -9.45
C ALA A 139 -16.05 12.51 -10.76
N GLN A 140 -15.16 13.22 -11.44
CA GLN A 140 -15.42 13.93 -12.70
C GLN A 140 -15.19 13.05 -13.94
N LEU A 141 -14.54 11.91 -13.82
CA LEU A 141 -14.10 11.08 -14.95
C LEU A 141 -15.18 10.13 -15.50
N GLY A 142 -16.22 9.84 -14.72
CA GLY A 142 -17.27 8.91 -15.13
C GLY A 142 -16.86 7.45 -14.93
N ASN A 143 -16.77 6.65 -16.00
CA ASN A 143 -16.58 5.20 -15.93
C ASN A 143 -15.13 4.79 -15.58
N VAL A 144 -14.76 4.88 -14.31
CA VAL A 144 -13.45 4.49 -13.80
C VAL A 144 -13.42 2.97 -13.55
N LEU A 145 -12.59 2.26 -14.31
CA LEU A 145 -12.39 0.81 -14.20
C LEU A 145 -11.43 0.40 -13.07
N GLY A 146 -10.49 1.27 -12.73
CA GLY A 146 -9.52 1.00 -11.68
C GLY A 146 -8.75 2.25 -11.27
N CYS A 147 -8.47 2.33 -9.98
CA CYS A 147 -7.68 3.42 -9.40
C CYS A 147 -6.86 2.83 -8.25
N MET A 148 -5.53 2.88 -8.35
CA MET A 148 -4.62 2.33 -7.36
C MET A 148 -3.42 3.25 -7.15
N ARG A 149 -2.89 3.26 -5.92
CA ARG A 149 -1.65 3.96 -5.60
C ARG A 149 -0.44 3.21 -6.13
N LEU A 150 0.64 3.95 -6.38
CA LEU A 150 1.97 3.40 -6.58
C LEU A 150 2.74 3.48 -5.25
N LEU A 151 3.46 2.39 -4.96
CA LEU A 151 4.37 2.28 -3.82
C LEU A 151 5.83 2.40 -4.29
#